data_37f3f1897dfe1aa1c216136b1843e988
#
_entry.id   37f3f1897dfe1aa1c216136b1843e988
#
_cell.length_a   1.000
_cell.length_b   1.000
_cell.length_c   1.000
_cell.angle_alpha   90.00
_cell.angle_beta   90.00
_cell.angle_gamma   90.00
#
_symmetry.space_group_name_H-M   'P 1'
#
loop_
_entity.id
_entity.type
_entity.pdbx_description
1 polymer ?
#
loop_
_entity_poly.entity_id
_entity_poly.type
_entity_poly.pdbx_seq_one_letter_code
_entity_poly.pdbx_strand_id
1 'polypeptide(L)'
;MLWLDVTHRPGQAPAVRLMGRYLLTGRDGVYRQLRLQGQQLEVLWKHRPCKGLQWIEELRFTPDGDLLVLGFHADNFVVWSSRTSENLHCVPCGGGHRSWSYCDNPSAEAFAFIKCGDVMLYHREAEPREQHVLLASLHGREIACVRRLGAVEVPGHAALNIFITGSEDTTACVLALSEHSRVAVSLTRLSDHISSIRALALAGDEDFSDKGLSALLFSAGGRAQMECYRLLCAGDPDSESTVACQVVHVASHRLDEHWERKKNRHKLVKMDPETRYMSLSVVPGTSTKQLPTPWKFVAAACSDGSVRVFGLLEAARKLVLVAESFHHQRCVLKVEAFLHTQAGGERRHLLCSAATDGSLVFWDITITLLTEPVFAALGTPLLTIMAHSCGVNSLHIRETPEGRYLVASGSDDGSIHACLLEVALGGGEATAGTCLHLLERVARPCAHAAHVTGIRVLRPDLLLSASVDQRLTLWRRGPDGLDALSTTFFHVPDLAELDCWEVAEAGGELRYYCVLCGQGLEMLHSTAPP
;
A
#
# COMPACT_ATOMS: atom_id res chain seq x y z
N MET A 1 21.44 25.95 -23.10
CA MET A 1 22.91 25.91 -23.14
C MET A 1 23.41 26.81 -22.00
N LEU A 2 23.77 26.22 -20.87
CA LEU A 2 24.23 26.93 -19.67
C LEU A 2 25.75 26.87 -19.67
N TRP A 3 26.39 28.06 -19.76
CA TRP A 3 27.83 28.16 -19.58
C TRP A 3 28.12 28.27 -18.08
N LEU A 4 28.91 27.37 -17.56
CA LEU A 4 29.42 27.34 -16.19
C LEU A 4 30.85 27.85 -16.19
N ASP A 5 31.10 28.96 -15.52
CA ASP A 5 32.45 29.46 -15.29
C ASP A 5 32.84 29.13 -13.84
N VAL A 6 33.76 28.16 -13.65
CA VAL A 6 34.27 27.77 -12.36
C VAL A 6 35.62 28.44 -12.16
N THR A 7 35.66 29.47 -11.31
CA THR A 7 36.93 30.09 -10.91
C THR A 7 37.42 29.48 -9.60
N HIS A 8 38.47 28.70 -9.68
CA HIS A 8 39.13 28.13 -8.52
C HIS A 8 40.36 28.97 -8.12
N ARG A 9 40.36 29.51 -6.89
CA ARG A 9 41.57 30.08 -6.26
C ARG A 9 41.82 29.31 -4.96
N PRO A 10 43.08 28.89 -4.71
CA PRO A 10 43.40 28.19 -3.47
C PRO A 10 43.05 29.05 -2.24
N GLY A 11 42.24 28.50 -1.33
CA GLY A 11 41.86 29.13 -0.06
C GLY A 11 40.53 29.89 -0.04
N GLN A 12 39.77 29.95 -1.15
CA GLN A 12 38.41 30.50 -1.19
C GLN A 12 37.38 29.39 -1.37
N ALA A 13 36.21 29.56 -0.76
CA ALA A 13 35.09 28.63 -0.94
C ALA A 13 34.67 28.60 -2.42
N PRO A 14 34.44 27.46 -3.03
CA PRO A 14 34.06 27.35 -4.43
C PRO A 14 32.69 28.00 -4.68
N ALA A 15 32.63 28.83 -5.72
CA ALA A 15 31.39 29.47 -6.14
C ALA A 15 31.10 29.15 -7.60
N VAL A 16 29.88 28.73 -7.89
CA VAL A 16 29.39 28.46 -9.24
C VAL A 16 28.43 29.55 -9.69
N ARG A 17 28.65 30.15 -10.86
CA ARG A 17 27.83 31.23 -11.41
C ARG A 17 26.73 30.69 -12.32
N LEU A 18 25.47 30.94 -11.99
CA LEU A 18 24.27 30.62 -12.77
C LEU A 18 23.55 31.91 -13.17
N MET A 19 23.71 32.43 -14.41
CA MET A 19 22.99 33.62 -14.93
C MET A 19 22.82 34.75 -13.89
N GLY A 20 23.93 35.24 -13.30
CA GLY A 20 23.90 36.29 -12.26
C GLY A 20 23.51 35.80 -10.88
N ARG A 21 23.39 34.49 -10.70
CA ARG A 21 23.24 33.82 -9.40
C ARG A 21 24.50 33.01 -9.09
N TYR A 22 24.81 32.88 -7.81
CA TYR A 22 25.99 32.17 -7.32
C TYR A 22 25.55 31.07 -6.38
N LEU A 23 26.19 29.90 -6.42
CA LEU A 23 26.11 28.89 -5.39
C LEU A 23 27.35 28.99 -4.51
N LEU A 24 27.16 29.11 -3.22
CA LEU A 24 28.21 29.18 -2.22
C LEU A 24 28.12 28.02 -1.25
N THR A 25 29.25 27.36 -0.98
CA THR A 25 29.36 26.29 0.02
C THR A 25 30.13 26.79 1.24
N GLY A 26 30.00 26.02 2.33
CA GLY A 26 30.74 26.25 3.56
C GLY A 26 30.91 24.96 4.38
N ARG A 27 31.73 25.08 5.45
CA ARG A 27 31.96 23.96 6.38
C ARG A 27 30.84 23.78 7.40
N ASP A 28 29.68 24.33 7.12
CA ASP A 28 28.45 24.19 7.91
C ASP A 28 27.47 23.17 7.32
N GLY A 29 27.87 22.45 6.26
CA GLY A 29 27.05 21.46 5.58
C GLY A 29 25.86 22.08 4.80
N VAL A 30 25.94 23.38 4.47
CA VAL A 30 24.86 24.09 3.78
C VAL A 30 25.42 24.75 2.52
N TYR A 31 24.77 24.59 1.38
CA TYR A 31 25.02 25.43 0.23
C TYR A 31 23.90 26.46 0.05
N ARG A 32 24.27 27.63 -0.46
CA ARG A 32 23.41 28.80 -0.54
C ARG A 32 23.36 29.30 -1.97
N GLN A 33 22.18 29.67 -2.45
CA GLN A 33 22.05 30.41 -3.68
C GLN A 33 21.99 31.90 -3.37
N LEU A 34 22.87 32.65 -4.03
CA LEU A 34 23.04 34.08 -3.86
C LEU A 34 22.71 34.80 -5.15
N ARG A 35 22.22 36.03 -5.04
CA ARG A 35 22.07 36.97 -6.14
C ARG A 35 22.87 38.25 -5.82
N LEU A 36 23.64 38.72 -6.78
CA LEU A 36 24.34 39.99 -6.66
C LEU A 36 23.43 41.12 -7.18
N GLN A 37 23.08 42.06 -6.31
CA GLN A 37 22.39 43.31 -6.65
C GLN A 37 23.28 44.49 -6.32
N GLY A 38 23.86 45.12 -7.35
CA GLY A 38 24.85 46.18 -7.17
C GLY A 38 26.11 45.65 -6.43
N GLN A 39 26.38 46.15 -5.24
CA GLN A 39 27.49 45.68 -4.36
C GLN A 39 27.03 44.79 -3.21
N GLN A 40 25.74 44.46 -3.14
CA GLN A 40 25.20 43.63 -2.06
C GLN A 40 24.85 42.21 -2.55
N LEU A 41 25.17 41.22 -1.71
CA LEU A 41 24.82 39.81 -1.92
C LEU A 41 23.56 39.50 -1.14
N GLU A 42 22.50 39.10 -1.85
CA GLU A 42 21.26 38.64 -1.30
C GLU A 42 21.24 37.09 -1.27
N VAL A 43 20.94 36.49 -0.13
CA VAL A 43 20.75 35.03 0.01
C VAL A 43 19.32 34.70 -0.42
N LEU A 44 19.16 34.03 -1.57
CA LEU A 44 17.85 33.65 -2.09
C LEU A 44 17.29 32.45 -1.33
N TRP A 45 18.12 31.42 -1.11
CA TRP A 45 17.75 30.26 -0.33
C TRP A 45 18.99 29.49 0.19
N LYS A 46 18.72 28.58 1.15
CA LYS A 46 19.72 27.72 1.79
C LYS A 46 19.23 26.29 1.71
N HIS A 47 20.13 25.35 1.41
CA HIS A 47 19.82 23.93 1.41
C HIS A 47 20.89 23.13 2.13
N ARG A 48 20.44 22.15 2.93
CA ARG A 48 21.30 21.14 3.57
C ARG A 48 21.02 19.81 2.89
N PRO A 49 21.97 19.24 2.12
CA PRO A 49 21.74 18.01 1.34
C PRO A 49 21.30 16.84 2.20
N CYS A 50 22.07 16.54 3.25
CA CYS A 50 21.74 15.50 4.21
C CYS A 50 22.33 15.81 5.58
N LYS A 51 21.85 15.15 6.63
CA LYS A 51 22.38 15.34 8.00
C LYS A 51 23.84 14.91 8.15
N GLY A 52 24.28 13.96 7.29
CA GLY A 52 25.62 13.41 7.35
C GLY A 52 26.69 14.26 6.68
N LEU A 53 26.35 15.11 5.70
CA LEU A 53 27.32 15.90 4.98
C LEU A 53 27.62 17.20 5.73
N GLN A 54 28.65 17.20 6.56
CA GLN A 54 28.99 18.34 7.43
C GLN A 54 29.89 19.36 6.77
N TRP A 55 30.67 18.96 5.79
CA TRP A 55 31.69 19.80 5.14
C TRP A 55 31.56 19.68 3.63
N ILE A 56 31.01 20.69 2.97
CA ILE A 56 30.86 20.74 1.51
C ILE A 56 32.08 21.46 0.91
N GLU A 57 32.82 20.76 0.05
CA GLU A 57 34.01 21.28 -0.62
C GLU A 57 33.73 21.75 -2.03
N GLU A 58 32.92 21.02 -2.78
CA GLU A 58 32.70 21.30 -4.20
C GLU A 58 31.24 21.09 -4.60
N LEU A 59 30.78 21.88 -5.56
CA LEU A 59 29.52 21.72 -6.25
C LEU A 59 29.80 21.54 -7.74
N ARG A 60 29.27 20.49 -8.34
CA ARG A 60 29.48 20.15 -9.73
C ARG A 60 28.15 19.84 -10.41
N PHE A 61 27.99 20.31 -11.65
CA PHE A 61 26.85 19.93 -12.47
C PHE A 61 27.27 18.84 -13.45
N THR A 62 26.47 17.78 -13.53
CA THR A 62 26.61 16.77 -14.56
C THR A 62 26.17 17.33 -15.92
N PRO A 63 26.56 16.71 -17.04
CA PRO A 63 26.06 17.10 -18.37
C PRO A 63 24.53 17.11 -18.48
N ASP A 64 23.85 16.24 -17.71
CA ASP A 64 22.39 16.13 -17.65
C ASP A 64 21.73 17.17 -16.72
N GLY A 65 22.53 18.08 -16.13
CA GLY A 65 22.04 19.14 -15.28
C GLY A 65 21.77 18.78 -13.82
N ASP A 66 22.16 17.58 -13.37
CA ASP A 66 22.10 17.22 -11.95
C ASP A 66 23.20 17.93 -11.16
N LEU A 67 22.88 18.42 -9.96
CA LEU A 67 23.85 19.03 -9.05
C LEU A 67 24.43 17.96 -8.14
N LEU A 68 25.72 17.69 -8.28
CA LEU A 68 26.50 16.87 -7.37
C LEU A 68 27.10 17.75 -6.28
N VAL A 69 26.95 17.32 -5.03
CA VAL A 69 27.54 17.96 -3.86
C VAL A 69 28.63 17.04 -3.33
N LEU A 70 29.89 17.52 -3.40
CA LEU A 70 31.07 16.78 -2.96
C LEU A 70 31.53 17.33 -1.63
N GLY A 71 31.82 16.43 -0.69
CA GLY A 71 32.26 16.88 0.64
C GLY A 71 32.63 15.73 1.56
N PHE A 72 32.70 16.04 2.86
CA PHE A 72 33.12 15.08 3.87
C PHE A 72 32.11 14.96 4.99
N HIS A 73 31.95 13.71 5.45
CA HIS A 73 31.25 13.36 6.66
C HIS A 73 32.17 12.52 7.55
N ALA A 74 32.53 13.03 8.70
CA ALA A 74 33.55 12.44 9.57
C ALA A 74 34.84 12.14 8.78
N ASP A 75 35.23 10.89 8.65
CA ASP A 75 36.40 10.39 7.93
C ASP A 75 36.12 9.94 6.49
N ASN A 76 34.90 10.09 6.01
CA ASN A 76 34.49 9.66 4.67
C ASN A 76 34.37 10.83 3.69
N PHE A 77 34.80 10.61 2.46
CA PHE A 77 34.44 11.43 1.30
C PHE A 77 33.08 11.00 0.80
N VAL A 78 32.21 11.96 0.49
CA VAL A 78 30.81 11.72 0.07
C VAL A 78 30.52 12.52 -1.19
N VAL A 79 29.91 11.88 -2.17
CA VAL A 79 29.28 12.51 -3.34
C VAL A 79 27.76 12.33 -3.24
N TRP A 80 27.04 13.43 -3.18
CA TRP A 80 25.58 13.44 -3.05
C TRP A 80 24.93 14.05 -4.31
N SER A 81 23.86 13.42 -4.80
CA SER A 81 23.08 13.90 -5.96
C SER A 81 21.86 14.68 -5.49
N SER A 82 21.63 15.85 -6.10
CA SER A 82 20.43 16.65 -5.81
C SER A 82 19.17 16.07 -6.46
N ARG A 83 19.31 15.33 -7.52
CA ARG A 83 18.20 14.72 -8.26
C ARG A 83 17.62 13.52 -7.53
N THR A 84 18.48 12.62 -7.06
CA THR A 84 18.04 11.41 -6.34
C THR A 84 17.93 11.64 -4.83
N SER A 85 18.54 12.73 -4.30
CA SER A 85 18.67 13.02 -2.86
C SER A 85 19.43 11.94 -2.10
N GLU A 86 20.40 11.28 -2.74
CA GLU A 86 21.14 10.14 -2.21
C GLU A 86 22.64 10.34 -2.30
N ASN A 87 23.38 9.61 -1.46
CA ASN A 87 24.82 9.50 -1.55
C ASN A 87 25.18 8.53 -2.68
N LEU A 88 25.79 9.03 -3.74
CA LEU A 88 26.30 8.23 -4.85
C LEU A 88 27.55 7.45 -4.45
N HIS A 89 28.41 8.09 -3.64
CA HIS A 89 29.65 7.52 -3.14
C HIS A 89 29.87 7.86 -1.67
N CYS A 90 30.48 6.92 -0.96
CA CYS A 90 30.97 7.10 0.42
C CYS A 90 32.28 6.31 0.56
N VAL A 91 33.42 7.03 0.58
CA VAL A 91 34.75 6.44 0.59
C VAL A 91 35.50 6.80 1.86
N PRO A 92 35.94 5.83 2.68
CA PRO A 92 36.77 6.08 3.87
C PRO A 92 38.16 6.63 3.47
N CYS A 93 38.44 7.89 3.80
CA CYS A 93 39.70 8.55 3.42
C CYS A 93 40.43 9.18 4.62
N GLY A 94 39.81 9.22 5.80
CA GLY A 94 40.35 9.87 7.00
C GLY A 94 40.09 11.37 7.02
N GLY A 95 39.07 11.85 6.31
CA GLY A 95 38.53 13.22 6.38
C GLY A 95 39.12 14.22 5.39
N GLY A 96 38.50 15.41 5.32
CA GLY A 96 38.74 16.44 4.32
C GLY A 96 39.97 17.29 4.49
N HIS A 97 40.80 17.05 5.48
CA HIS A 97 42.08 17.80 5.73
C HIS A 97 43.22 17.35 4.81
N ARG A 98 42.99 16.35 3.97
CA ARG A 98 44.00 15.78 3.07
C ARG A 98 43.88 16.39 1.69
N SER A 99 44.99 16.33 0.94
CA SER A 99 44.92 16.59 -0.51
C SER A 99 44.15 15.46 -1.19
N TRP A 100 43.18 15.80 -2.02
CA TRP A 100 42.33 14.86 -2.72
C TRP A 100 41.96 15.35 -4.11
N SER A 101 41.53 14.45 -4.96
CA SER A 101 40.95 14.73 -6.29
C SER A 101 39.88 13.70 -6.61
N TYR A 102 38.82 14.13 -7.26
CA TYR A 102 37.73 13.27 -7.73
C TYR A 102 37.45 13.50 -9.22
N CYS A 103 37.32 12.42 -9.96
CA CYS A 103 36.99 12.42 -11.37
C CYS A 103 35.73 11.55 -11.58
N ASP A 104 34.73 12.15 -12.24
CA ASP A 104 33.45 11.54 -12.61
C ASP A 104 33.37 11.32 -14.12
N ASN A 105 34.21 10.46 -14.67
CA ASN A 105 34.11 10.09 -16.07
C ASN A 105 32.97 9.06 -16.25
N PRO A 106 32.12 9.15 -17.31
CA PRO A 106 31.06 8.18 -17.57
C PRO A 106 31.52 6.72 -17.64
N SER A 107 32.79 6.45 -17.95
CA SER A 107 33.37 5.11 -18.03
C SER A 107 34.11 4.66 -16.76
N ALA A 108 34.49 5.57 -15.87
CA ALA A 108 35.20 5.25 -14.67
C ALA A 108 35.16 6.41 -13.67
N GLU A 109 34.89 6.12 -12.42
CA GLU A 109 34.93 7.07 -11.31
C GLU A 109 36.18 6.82 -10.50
N ALA A 110 36.93 7.85 -10.20
CA ALA A 110 38.16 7.75 -9.42
C ALA A 110 38.23 8.82 -8.34
N PHE A 111 38.53 8.40 -7.12
CA PHE A 111 38.82 9.29 -5.99
C PHE A 111 40.24 8.98 -5.49
N ALA A 112 41.12 9.96 -5.55
CA ALA A 112 42.49 9.88 -5.05
C ALA A 112 42.70 10.77 -3.85
N PHE A 113 43.44 10.33 -2.84
CA PHE A 113 43.79 11.11 -1.67
C PHE A 113 45.17 10.70 -1.12
N ILE A 114 45.82 11.60 -0.38
CA ILE A 114 47.11 11.33 0.22
C ILE A 114 46.93 10.92 1.69
N LYS A 115 47.52 9.78 2.05
CA LYS A 115 47.54 9.28 3.43
C LYS A 115 48.93 8.82 3.82
N CYS A 116 49.51 9.44 4.86
CA CYS A 116 50.85 9.12 5.37
C CYS A 116 51.98 9.18 4.33
N GLY A 117 51.86 10.06 3.33
CA GLY A 117 52.81 10.19 2.22
C GLY A 117 52.48 9.35 0.98
N ASP A 118 51.61 8.38 1.10
CA ASP A 118 51.20 7.52 0.01
C ASP A 118 49.96 8.07 -0.71
N VAL A 119 49.88 7.85 -2.02
CA VAL A 119 48.70 8.14 -2.84
C VAL A 119 47.75 6.93 -2.79
N MET A 120 46.60 7.13 -2.17
CA MET A 120 45.53 6.13 -2.15
C MET A 120 44.57 6.40 -3.29
N LEU A 121 44.22 5.39 -4.05
CA LEU A 121 43.29 5.48 -5.16
C LEU A 121 42.09 4.57 -4.91
N TYR A 122 40.90 5.14 -4.89
CA TYR A 122 39.65 4.43 -5.01
C TYR A 122 39.19 4.54 -6.45
N HIS A 123 39.11 3.41 -7.13
CA HIS A 123 38.67 3.33 -8.52
C HIS A 123 37.46 2.43 -8.59
N ARG A 124 36.43 2.88 -9.26
CA ARG A 124 35.25 2.11 -9.61
C ARG A 124 35.11 2.12 -11.12
N GLU A 125 35.30 0.97 -11.74
CA GLU A 125 34.87 0.79 -13.12
C GLU A 125 33.35 0.95 -13.14
N ALA A 126 32.84 1.67 -14.12
CA ALA A 126 31.40 1.68 -14.39
C ALA A 126 31.04 0.26 -14.86
N GLU A 127 30.77 -0.63 -13.92
CA GLU A 127 29.93 -1.76 -14.29
C GLU A 127 28.66 -1.20 -14.93
N PRO A 128 28.14 -1.82 -16.02
CA PRO A 128 26.82 -1.44 -16.51
C PRO A 128 25.95 -1.45 -15.27
N ARG A 129 25.55 -0.27 -14.81
CA ARG A 129 24.69 -0.13 -13.64
C ARG A 129 23.50 -1.01 -13.93
N GLU A 130 23.46 -2.23 -13.36
CA GLU A 130 22.17 -2.75 -12.99
C GLU A 130 21.59 -1.62 -12.16
N GLN A 131 20.69 -0.89 -12.79
CA GLN A 131 19.98 0.15 -12.10
C GLN A 131 19.19 -0.56 -11.02
N HIS A 132 19.80 -0.74 -9.85
CA HIS A 132 19.02 -0.78 -8.63
C HIS A 132 18.42 0.62 -8.55
N VAL A 133 17.35 0.83 -9.32
CA VAL A 133 16.51 1.97 -9.15
C VAL A 133 15.89 1.74 -7.79
N LEU A 134 16.51 2.28 -6.76
CA LEU A 134 15.78 2.64 -5.56
C LEU A 134 14.74 3.63 -6.08
N LEU A 135 13.55 3.11 -6.33
CA LEU A 135 12.40 3.90 -6.71
C LEU A 135 12.33 5.02 -5.71
N ALA A 136 12.17 6.24 -6.20
CA ALA A 136 11.87 7.38 -5.35
C ALA A 136 10.83 6.93 -4.35
N SER A 137 11.06 7.17 -3.06
CA SER A 137 10.20 6.71 -1.97
C SER A 137 8.74 6.93 -2.35
N LEU A 138 8.00 5.85 -2.56
CA LEU A 138 6.58 5.90 -2.92
C LEU A 138 5.79 6.64 -1.85
N HIS A 139 6.21 6.46 -0.60
CA HIS A 139 5.60 7.03 0.58
C HIS A 139 6.66 7.50 1.58
N GLY A 140 6.30 8.44 2.44
CA GLY A 140 7.18 8.95 3.51
C GLY A 140 7.24 8.05 4.75
N ARG A 141 6.37 7.03 4.82
CA ARG A 141 6.25 6.04 5.90
C ARG A 141 5.86 4.68 5.36
N GLU A 142 5.62 3.72 6.24
CA GLU A 142 5.20 2.36 5.91
C GLU A 142 3.93 2.33 5.06
N ILE A 143 3.92 1.42 4.09
CA ILE A 143 2.76 1.14 3.25
C ILE A 143 1.87 0.15 4.01
N ALA A 144 0.74 0.62 4.51
CA ALA A 144 -0.14 -0.17 5.36
C ALA A 144 -1.11 -1.08 4.59
N CYS A 145 -1.39 -0.75 3.32
CA CYS A 145 -2.32 -1.51 2.50
C CYS A 145 -2.03 -1.36 1.02
N VAL A 146 -2.36 -2.40 0.24
CA VAL A 146 -2.21 -2.44 -1.21
C VAL A 146 -3.39 -3.18 -1.85
N ARG A 147 -3.86 -2.67 -3.02
CA ARG A 147 -4.87 -3.33 -3.87
C ARG A 147 -4.49 -3.22 -5.32
N ARG A 148 -4.67 -4.32 -6.06
CA ARG A 148 -4.58 -4.31 -7.51
C ARG A 148 -5.92 -3.86 -8.11
N LEU A 149 -5.86 -2.86 -9.00
CA LEU A 149 -7.04 -2.42 -9.76
C LEU A 149 -7.28 -3.31 -10.98
N GLY A 150 -6.22 -3.67 -11.70
CA GLY A 150 -6.28 -4.46 -12.91
C GLY A 150 -5.04 -4.27 -13.76
N ALA A 151 -5.12 -4.64 -15.03
CA ALA A 151 -4.07 -4.39 -16.02
C ALA A 151 -4.62 -3.51 -17.15
N VAL A 152 -3.82 -2.55 -17.62
CA VAL A 152 -4.12 -1.70 -18.78
C VAL A 152 -3.23 -2.13 -19.93
N GLU A 153 -3.82 -2.43 -21.06
CA GLU A 153 -3.09 -2.72 -22.30
C GLU A 153 -2.57 -1.43 -22.91
N VAL A 154 -1.28 -1.41 -23.22
CA VAL A 154 -0.62 -0.29 -23.89
C VAL A 154 -0.17 -0.77 -25.26
N PRO A 155 -0.60 -0.13 -26.38
CA PRO A 155 -0.26 -0.58 -27.72
C PRO A 155 1.27 -0.72 -27.91
N GLY A 156 1.69 -1.89 -28.38
CA GLY A 156 3.12 -2.18 -28.64
C GLY A 156 3.97 -2.48 -27.38
N HIS A 157 3.39 -2.49 -26.20
CA HIS A 157 4.06 -2.78 -24.93
C HIS A 157 3.34 -3.88 -24.15
N ALA A 158 4.03 -4.43 -23.14
CA ALA A 158 3.39 -5.36 -22.20
C ALA A 158 2.37 -4.60 -21.34
N ALA A 159 1.29 -5.27 -20.97
CA ALA A 159 0.27 -4.73 -20.09
C ALA A 159 0.85 -4.20 -18.77
N LEU A 160 0.37 -3.05 -18.32
CA LEU A 160 0.79 -2.43 -17.07
C LEU A 160 -0.22 -2.75 -15.97
N ASN A 161 0.24 -3.36 -14.90
CA ASN A 161 -0.58 -3.60 -13.71
C ASN A 161 -0.74 -2.30 -12.90
N ILE A 162 -1.97 -1.97 -12.57
CA ILE A 162 -2.30 -0.77 -11.78
C ILE A 162 -2.57 -1.18 -10.33
N PHE A 163 -1.85 -0.56 -9.41
CA PHE A 163 -1.96 -0.76 -7.97
C PHE A 163 -2.31 0.53 -7.26
N ILE A 164 -3.00 0.40 -6.14
CA ILE A 164 -3.21 1.49 -5.20
C ILE A 164 -2.57 1.09 -3.88
N THR A 165 -1.78 1.99 -3.31
CA THR A 165 -1.15 1.83 -2.00
C THR A 165 -1.64 2.91 -1.04
N GLY A 166 -1.83 2.55 0.22
CA GLY A 166 -2.15 3.49 1.29
C GLY A 166 -1.11 3.41 2.40
N SER A 167 -0.73 4.55 2.98
CA SER A 167 0.38 4.63 3.91
C SER A 167 0.04 5.34 5.22
N GLU A 168 0.89 5.12 6.21
CA GLU A 168 0.90 5.88 7.46
C GLU A 168 1.25 7.37 7.28
N ASP A 169 1.81 7.77 6.13
CA ASP A 169 2.09 9.16 5.78
C ASP A 169 0.84 9.96 5.37
N THR A 170 -0.34 9.39 5.53
CA THR A 170 -1.66 9.97 5.19
C THR A 170 -1.97 10.03 3.69
N THR A 171 -1.12 9.47 2.84
CA THR A 171 -1.32 9.51 1.39
C THR A 171 -1.66 8.13 0.81
N ALA A 172 -2.42 8.13 -0.29
CA ALA A 172 -2.55 6.98 -1.17
C ALA A 172 -1.91 7.29 -2.53
N CYS A 173 -1.26 6.31 -3.15
CA CYS A 173 -0.63 6.44 -4.45
C CYS A 173 -1.25 5.44 -5.44
N VAL A 174 -1.54 5.89 -6.64
CA VAL A 174 -1.87 5.03 -7.78
C VAL A 174 -0.60 4.81 -8.59
N LEU A 175 -0.24 3.56 -8.81
CA LEU A 175 1.01 3.13 -9.42
C LEU A 175 0.75 2.27 -10.63
N ALA A 176 1.54 2.44 -11.69
CA ALA A 176 1.63 1.50 -12.81
C ALA A 176 2.93 0.71 -12.70
N LEU A 177 2.86 -0.60 -12.78
CA LEU A 177 4.00 -1.51 -12.72
C LEU A 177 4.07 -2.38 -13.97
N SER A 178 5.21 -2.35 -14.63
CA SER A 178 5.52 -3.27 -15.72
C SER A 178 6.24 -4.51 -15.19
N GLU A 179 5.74 -5.69 -15.52
CA GLU A 179 6.37 -6.96 -15.15
C GLU A 179 7.75 -7.14 -15.82
N HIS A 180 7.91 -6.62 -17.05
CA HIS A 180 9.14 -6.77 -17.83
C HIS A 180 10.24 -5.80 -17.41
N SER A 181 9.90 -4.52 -17.26
CA SER A 181 10.89 -3.49 -16.90
C SER A 181 11.16 -3.41 -15.41
N ARG A 182 10.31 -4.04 -14.57
CA ARG A 182 10.35 -3.93 -13.10
C ARG A 182 10.34 -2.48 -12.60
N VAL A 183 9.85 -1.55 -13.42
CA VAL A 183 9.74 -0.13 -13.08
C VAL A 183 8.33 0.16 -12.60
N ALA A 184 8.20 0.73 -11.42
CA ALA A 184 6.95 1.29 -10.93
C ALA A 184 6.91 2.80 -11.21
N VAL A 185 5.83 3.26 -11.82
CA VAL A 185 5.60 4.67 -12.11
C VAL A 185 4.44 5.15 -11.25
N SER A 186 4.66 6.24 -10.48
CA SER A 186 3.58 6.89 -9.75
C SER A 186 2.73 7.71 -10.72
N LEU A 187 1.46 7.34 -10.87
CA LEU A 187 0.51 8.03 -11.74
C LEU A 187 -0.10 9.23 -11.03
N THR A 188 -0.53 9.05 -9.79
CA THR A 188 -1.13 10.13 -8.98
C THR A 188 -1.03 9.84 -7.49
N ARG A 189 -1.10 10.90 -6.68
CA ARG A 189 -1.11 10.83 -5.21
C ARG A 189 -2.36 11.51 -4.66
N LEU A 190 -3.03 10.84 -3.72
CA LEU A 190 -4.21 11.31 -3.01
C LEU A 190 -3.79 11.71 -1.59
N SER A 191 -4.17 12.91 -1.15
CA SER A 191 -3.69 13.49 0.12
C SER A 191 -4.81 14.07 0.98
N ASP A 192 -6.05 13.57 0.82
CA ASP A 192 -7.23 14.10 1.51
C ASP A 192 -7.39 13.55 2.94
N HIS A 193 -6.60 12.52 3.31
CA HIS A 193 -6.63 11.96 4.65
C HIS A 193 -5.85 12.82 5.66
N ILE A 194 -6.43 13.01 6.83
CA ILE A 194 -5.80 13.73 7.96
C ILE A 194 -5.01 12.81 8.89
N SER A 195 -5.11 11.50 8.71
CA SER A 195 -4.45 10.46 9.51
C SER A 195 -4.06 9.28 8.62
N SER A 196 -3.31 8.33 9.19
CA SER A 196 -2.83 7.13 8.48
C SER A 196 -3.94 6.40 7.73
N ILE A 197 -3.69 6.03 6.48
CA ILE A 197 -4.55 5.14 5.70
C ILE A 197 -4.19 3.69 6.07
N ARG A 198 -5.20 2.89 6.45
CA ARG A 198 -5.02 1.51 6.90
C ARG A 198 -5.74 0.48 6.04
N ALA A 199 -6.72 0.92 5.26
CA ALA A 199 -7.53 0.03 4.46
C ALA A 199 -7.93 0.66 3.13
N LEU A 200 -7.89 -0.16 2.09
CA LEU A 200 -8.37 0.14 0.74
C LEU A 200 -9.35 -0.94 0.30
N ALA A 201 -10.41 -0.53 -0.39
CA ALA A 201 -11.33 -1.45 -1.05
C ALA A 201 -11.73 -0.90 -2.42
N LEU A 202 -11.87 -1.79 -3.40
CA LEU A 202 -12.18 -1.44 -4.78
C LEU A 202 -13.52 -2.04 -5.20
N ALA A 203 -14.37 -1.23 -5.82
CA ALA A 203 -15.56 -1.68 -6.53
C ALA A 203 -15.35 -1.42 -8.02
N GLY A 204 -14.99 -2.47 -8.77
CA GLY A 204 -14.85 -2.40 -10.23
C GLY A 204 -16.20 -2.25 -10.92
N ASP A 205 -16.22 -1.62 -12.09
CA ASP A 205 -17.37 -1.56 -12.97
C ASP A 205 -17.23 -2.65 -14.04
N GLU A 206 -18.21 -3.58 -14.12
CA GLU A 206 -18.21 -4.69 -15.08
C GLU A 206 -18.43 -4.24 -16.53
N ASP A 207 -18.95 -3.02 -16.73
CA ASP A 207 -19.35 -2.50 -18.05
C ASP A 207 -18.30 -1.61 -18.75
N PHE A 208 -17.09 -1.46 -18.18
CA PHE A 208 -16.07 -0.62 -18.80
C PHE A 208 -15.35 -1.41 -19.91
N SER A 209 -15.49 -0.94 -21.16
CA SER A 209 -15.04 -1.62 -22.38
C SER A 209 -13.52 -1.73 -22.51
N ASP A 210 -13.07 -2.58 -23.42
CA ASP A 210 -11.77 -3.07 -23.90
C ASP A 210 -10.53 -2.14 -23.85
N LYS A 211 -10.60 -0.92 -23.30
CA LYS A 211 -9.49 0.06 -23.38
C LYS A 211 -9.06 0.70 -22.06
N GLY A 212 -9.70 0.38 -20.94
CA GLY A 212 -9.34 1.03 -19.68
C GLY A 212 -9.95 0.38 -18.45
N LEU A 213 -9.56 0.87 -17.26
CA LEU A 213 -10.07 0.43 -15.97
C LEU A 213 -10.90 1.54 -15.33
N SER A 214 -12.07 1.21 -14.81
CA SER A 214 -12.92 2.09 -14.00
C SER A 214 -13.27 1.41 -12.70
N ALA A 215 -13.07 2.11 -11.57
CA ALA A 215 -13.48 1.62 -10.27
C ALA A 215 -13.75 2.75 -9.28
N LEU A 216 -14.56 2.45 -8.27
CA LEU A 216 -14.63 3.23 -7.05
C LEU A 216 -13.59 2.71 -6.07
N LEU A 217 -12.74 3.61 -5.59
CA LEU A 217 -11.80 3.37 -4.51
C LEU A 217 -12.38 3.92 -3.21
N PHE A 218 -12.50 3.06 -2.21
CA PHE A 218 -12.71 3.46 -0.82
C PHE A 218 -11.38 3.37 -0.08
N SER A 219 -10.98 4.45 0.56
CA SER A 219 -9.81 4.50 1.44
C SER A 219 -10.23 4.94 2.83
N ALA A 220 -9.71 4.27 3.86
CA ALA A 220 -10.09 4.59 5.24
C ALA A 220 -8.93 4.32 6.21
N GLY A 221 -9.01 4.97 7.39
CA GLY A 221 -7.95 4.82 8.37
C GLY A 221 -8.22 5.50 9.69
N GLY A 222 -7.25 6.25 10.20
CA GLY A 222 -7.34 6.93 11.47
C GLY A 222 -8.39 8.05 11.49
N ARG A 223 -8.80 8.44 12.69
CA ARG A 223 -9.80 9.51 12.92
C ARG A 223 -11.17 9.21 12.30
N ALA A 224 -11.51 7.93 12.14
CA ALA A 224 -12.76 7.44 11.52
C ALA A 224 -13.09 8.14 10.19
N GLN A 225 -12.07 8.42 9.41
CA GLN A 225 -12.20 9.05 8.10
C GLN A 225 -12.25 8.00 7.00
N MET A 226 -13.19 8.15 6.07
CA MET A 226 -13.33 7.37 4.85
C MET A 226 -13.50 8.31 3.67
N GLU A 227 -12.68 8.12 2.64
CA GLU A 227 -12.74 8.86 1.38
C GLU A 227 -13.13 7.93 0.24
N CYS A 228 -13.89 8.43 -0.71
CA CYS A 228 -14.27 7.69 -1.91
C CYS A 228 -13.87 8.46 -3.16
N TYR A 229 -13.23 7.76 -4.10
CA TYR A 229 -12.77 8.30 -5.38
C TYR A 229 -13.25 7.43 -6.52
N ARG A 230 -13.55 8.06 -7.67
CA ARG A 230 -13.68 7.38 -8.97
C ARG A 230 -12.32 7.41 -9.64
N LEU A 231 -11.79 6.24 -9.96
CA LEU A 231 -10.55 6.06 -10.71
C LEU A 231 -10.89 5.68 -12.16
N LEU A 232 -10.22 6.32 -13.11
CA LEU A 232 -10.28 6.01 -14.53
C LEU A 232 -8.83 5.90 -15.03
N CYS A 233 -8.42 4.71 -15.42
CA CYS A 233 -7.07 4.44 -15.93
C CYS A 233 -7.16 3.88 -17.34
N ALA A 234 -6.44 4.48 -18.29
CA ALA A 234 -6.38 4.03 -19.68
C ALA A 234 -5.00 4.28 -20.27
N GLY A 235 -4.67 3.62 -21.38
CA GLY A 235 -3.47 3.94 -22.15
C GLY A 235 -3.51 5.41 -22.57
N ASP A 236 -2.38 6.09 -22.45
CA ASP A 236 -2.26 7.50 -22.84
C ASP A 236 -2.24 7.60 -24.37
N PRO A 237 -3.23 8.27 -25.00
CA PRO A 237 -3.29 8.37 -26.45
C PRO A 237 -2.13 9.19 -27.06
N ASP A 238 -1.51 10.06 -26.25
CA ASP A 238 -0.40 10.94 -26.68
C ASP A 238 0.98 10.31 -26.42
N SER A 239 1.03 9.17 -25.73
CA SER A 239 2.27 8.46 -25.41
C SER A 239 2.07 6.95 -25.56
N GLU A 240 2.81 6.34 -26.47
CA GLU A 240 2.72 4.89 -26.74
C GLU A 240 3.18 3.99 -25.57
N SER A 241 3.71 4.56 -24.48
CA SER A 241 4.34 3.79 -23.39
C SER A 241 3.80 4.10 -22.00
N THR A 242 2.80 4.97 -21.84
CA THR A 242 2.32 5.43 -20.55
C THR A 242 0.83 5.18 -20.34
N VAL A 243 0.41 5.18 -19.07
CA VAL A 243 -0.99 5.11 -18.65
C VAL A 243 -1.38 6.44 -18.04
N ALA A 244 -2.49 6.99 -18.52
CA ALA A 244 -3.14 8.14 -17.91
C ALA A 244 -4.08 7.67 -16.80
N CYS A 245 -4.07 8.35 -15.66
CA CYS A 245 -4.97 8.09 -14.54
C CYS A 245 -5.70 9.38 -14.15
N GLN A 246 -7.02 9.37 -14.30
CA GLN A 246 -7.88 10.43 -13.81
C GLN A 246 -8.53 10.00 -12.49
N VAL A 247 -8.52 10.90 -11.51
CA VAL A 247 -9.13 10.68 -10.21
C VAL A 247 -10.16 11.77 -9.94
N VAL A 248 -11.36 11.35 -9.55
CA VAL A 248 -12.43 12.25 -9.14
C VAL A 248 -12.82 11.92 -7.70
N HIS A 249 -12.66 12.88 -6.80
CA HIS A 249 -13.17 12.75 -5.43
C HIS A 249 -14.69 12.73 -5.46
N VAL A 250 -15.29 11.67 -4.91
CA VAL A 250 -16.75 11.44 -4.95
C VAL A 250 -17.40 11.88 -3.66
N ALA A 251 -16.95 11.35 -2.53
CA ALA A 251 -17.56 11.64 -1.24
C ALA A 251 -16.56 11.36 -0.10
N SER A 252 -16.79 12.01 1.03
CA SER A 252 -16.09 11.72 2.28
C SER A 252 -17.08 11.48 3.42
N HIS A 253 -16.68 10.67 4.36
CA HIS A 253 -17.42 10.44 5.61
C HIS A 253 -16.45 10.47 6.79
N ARG A 254 -16.91 11.09 7.88
CA ARG A 254 -16.21 11.10 9.15
C ARG A 254 -17.23 11.03 10.27
N LEU A 255 -16.96 10.19 11.26
CA LEU A 255 -17.82 10.14 12.46
C LEU A 255 -17.70 11.44 13.22
N ASP A 256 -18.85 11.96 13.66
CA ASP A 256 -18.91 13.09 14.58
C ASP A 256 -19.09 12.55 16.00
N GLU A 257 -18.04 12.61 16.79
CA GLU A 257 -18.10 12.30 18.21
C GLU A 257 -18.23 13.58 19.03
N HIS A 258 -19.23 13.60 19.92
CA HIS A 258 -19.45 14.69 20.88
C HIS A 258 -19.07 14.21 22.28
N TRP A 259 -18.08 14.86 22.88
CA TRP A 259 -17.64 14.52 24.24
C TRP A 259 -18.01 15.62 25.24
N GLU A 260 -18.58 15.23 26.40
CA GLU A 260 -18.70 16.13 27.56
C GLU A 260 -17.32 16.24 28.26
N ARG A 261 -16.74 17.44 28.29
CA ARG A 261 -15.53 17.67 29.07
C ARG A 261 -15.83 17.57 30.57
N LYS A 262 -15.17 16.68 31.28
CA LYS A 262 -15.28 16.50 32.74
C LYS A 262 -15.11 17.79 33.58
N LYS A 263 -14.44 18.82 33.07
CA LYS A 263 -14.24 20.11 33.73
C LYS A 263 -15.31 21.16 33.42
N ASN A 264 -16.14 20.98 32.38
CA ASN A 264 -17.24 21.88 32.02
C ASN A 264 -18.42 21.00 31.59
N ARG A 265 -19.17 20.52 32.58
CA ARG A 265 -20.29 19.57 32.43
C ARG A 265 -21.41 19.99 31.46
N HIS A 266 -21.33 21.17 30.86
CA HIS A 266 -22.39 21.71 29.99
C HIS A 266 -21.90 22.15 28.60
N LYS A 267 -20.63 21.89 28.23
CA LYS A 267 -20.12 22.16 26.87
C LYS A 267 -19.80 20.87 26.14
N LEU A 268 -20.64 20.53 25.19
CA LEU A 268 -20.32 19.55 24.14
C LEU A 268 -19.20 20.14 23.28
N VAL A 269 -18.07 19.45 23.25
CA VAL A 269 -16.94 19.83 22.39
C VAL A 269 -16.83 18.77 21.29
N LYS A 270 -16.90 19.19 20.04
CA LYS A 270 -16.60 18.32 18.91
C LYS A 270 -15.12 17.96 18.97
N MET A 271 -14.83 16.68 19.14
CA MET A 271 -13.46 16.14 19.14
C MET A 271 -13.27 15.27 17.92
N ASP A 272 -12.01 15.16 17.48
CA ASP A 272 -11.65 14.16 16.49
C ASP A 272 -11.86 12.76 17.06
N PRO A 273 -12.56 11.87 16.34
CA PRO A 273 -12.78 10.51 16.81
C PRO A 273 -11.47 9.76 16.94
N GLU A 274 -11.34 8.94 17.99
CA GLU A 274 -10.18 8.07 18.20
C GLU A 274 -10.32 6.76 17.41
N THR A 275 -11.52 6.42 17.01
CA THR A 275 -11.84 5.23 16.20
C THR A 275 -11.03 5.21 14.91
N ARG A 276 -10.48 4.04 14.58
CA ARG A 276 -9.75 3.77 13.34
C ARG A 276 -10.48 2.71 12.55
N TYR A 277 -10.57 2.91 11.23
CA TYR A 277 -11.01 1.85 10.32
C TYR A 277 -9.81 0.97 9.99
N MET A 278 -9.89 -0.31 10.39
CA MET A 278 -8.79 -1.27 10.30
C MET A 278 -8.81 -2.07 9.00
N SER A 279 -9.99 -2.32 8.45
CA SER A 279 -10.21 -3.06 7.20
C SER A 279 -11.49 -2.59 6.52
N LEU A 280 -11.53 -2.67 5.19
CA LEU A 280 -12.69 -2.40 4.37
C LEU A 280 -12.98 -3.59 3.45
N SER A 281 -14.26 -3.84 3.19
CA SER A 281 -14.71 -4.79 2.18
C SER A 281 -15.92 -4.27 1.45
N VAL A 282 -15.85 -4.20 0.12
CA VAL A 282 -17.02 -3.86 -0.72
C VAL A 282 -17.98 -5.02 -0.72
N VAL A 283 -19.28 -4.75 -0.55
CA VAL A 283 -20.32 -5.77 -0.59
C VAL A 283 -20.61 -6.14 -2.05
N PRO A 284 -20.35 -7.39 -2.46
CA PRO A 284 -20.50 -7.81 -3.85
C PRO A 284 -21.96 -7.90 -4.28
N GLY A 285 -22.23 -7.77 -5.58
CA GLY A 285 -23.54 -8.05 -6.19
C GLY A 285 -24.65 -7.04 -5.90
N THR A 286 -24.34 -5.87 -5.33
CA THR A 286 -25.34 -4.83 -5.05
C THR A 286 -25.75 -4.00 -6.27
N SER A 287 -25.05 -4.16 -7.40
CA SER A 287 -25.28 -3.41 -8.64
C SER A 287 -25.63 -4.36 -9.79
N THR A 288 -26.73 -5.10 -9.69
CA THR A 288 -27.19 -5.97 -10.79
C THR A 288 -28.51 -5.48 -11.36
N LYS A 289 -28.82 -5.89 -12.63
CA LYS A 289 -30.09 -5.59 -13.29
C LYS A 289 -31.33 -6.07 -12.49
N GLN A 290 -31.14 -6.96 -11.51
CA GLN A 290 -32.20 -7.52 -10.67
C GLN A 290 -32.45 -6.73 -9.37
N LEU A 291 -31.47 -5.93 -8.92
CA LEU A 291 -31.60 -4.97 -7.82
C LEU A 291 -31.07 -3.62 -8.33
N PRO A 292 -31.91 -2.77 -8.93
CA PRO A 292 -31.48 -1.46 -9.40
C PRO A 292 -31.35 -0.48 -8.23
N THR A 293 -30.55 -0.83 -7.23
CA THR A 293 -30.18 0.15 -6.22
C THR A 293 -28.96 0.90 -6.73
N PRO A 294 -29.04 2.23 -6.83
CA PRO A 294 -27.88 3.05 -7.20
C PRO A 294 -26.83 3.10 -6.08
N TRP A 295 -27.08 2.37 -5.00
CA TRP A 295 -26.22 2.32 -3.83
C TRP A 295 -25.14 1.25 -3.96
N LYS A 296 -23.90 1.65 -3.67
CA LYS A 296 -22.77 0.74 -3.44
C LYS A 296 -22.52 0.67 -1.92
N PHE A 297 -22.32 -0.52 -1.40
CA PHE A 297 -22.12 -0.71 0.04
C PHE A 297 -20.70 -1.17 0.35
N VAL A 298 -20.17 -0.69 1.47
CA VAL A 298 -18.85 -1.06 2.00
C VAL A 298 -18.95 -1.33 3.50
N ALA A 299 -18.39 -2.46 3.93
CA ALA A 299 -18.28 -2.81 5.34
C ALA A 299 -16.91 -2.37 5.87
N ALA A 300 -16.86 -1.95 7.13
CA ALA A 300 -15.67 -1.48 7.83
C ALA A 300 -15.50 -2.19 9.17
N ALA A 301 -14.29 -2.69 9.42
CA ALA A 301 -13.82 -3.16 10.72
C ALA A 301 -13.25 -1.98 11.51
N CYS A 302 -13.63 -1.83 12.78
CA CYS A 302 -13.29 -0.67 13.58
C CYS A 302 -12.53 -1.03 14.86
N SER A 303 -11.62 -0.13 15.25
CA SER A 303 -10.79 -0.31 16.45
C SER A 303 -11.58 -0.22 17.77
N ASP A 304 -12.79 0.35 17.74
CA ASP A 304 -13.71 0.44 18.90
C ASP A 304 -14.54 -0.84 19.13
N GLY A 305 -14.29 -1.92 18.36
CA GLY A 305 -15.03 -3.17 18.43
C GLY A 305 -16.29 -3.19 17.57
N SER A 306 -16.59 -2.12 16.86
CA SER A 306 -17.75 -2.09 15.98
C SER A 306 -17.45 -2.62 14.58
N VAL A 307 -18.50 -3.15 13.96
CA VAL A 307 -18.58 -3.42 12.52
C VAL A 307 -19.60 -2.46 11.95
N ARG A 308 -19.22 -1.70 10.92
CA ARG A 308 -20.07 -0.68 10.30
C ARG A 308 -20.27 -0.96 8.82
N VAL A 309 -21.48 -0.66 8.32
CA VAL A 309 -21.81 -0.73 6.89
C VAL A 309 -22.17 0.67 6.41
N PHE A 310 -21.50 1.09 5.35
CA PHE A 310 -21.75 2.38 4.71
C PHE A 310 -22.37 2.18 3.34
N GLY A 311 -23.24 3.11 2.95
CA GLY A 311 -23.82 3.19 1.61
C GLY A 311 -23.33 4.43 0.88
N LEU A 312 -22.86 4.26 -0.35
CA LEU A 312 -22.50 5.33 -1.27
C LEU A 312 -23.56 5.48 -2.36
N LEU A 313 -24.09 6.68 -2.49
CA LEU A 313 -24.85 7.11 -3.66
C LEU A 313 -23.99 8.05 -4.50
N GLU A 314 -23.33 7.49 -5.52
CA GLU A 314 -22.32 8.21 -6.31
C GLU A 314 -22.91 9.45 -6.99
N ALA A 315 -24.09 9.32 -7.64
CA ALA A 315 -24.75 10.44 -8.33
C ALA A 315 -25.05 11.64 -7.42
N ALA A 316 -25.34 11.38 -6.13
CA ALA A 316 -25.57 12.43 -5.13
C ALA A 316 -24.31 12.79 -4.34
N ARG A 317 -23.18 12.15 -4.60
CA ARG A 317 -21.91 12.29 -3.83
C ARG A 317 -22.13 12.14 -2.32
N LYS A 318 -22.92 11.14 -1.95
CA LYS A 318 -23.35 10.95 -0.57
C LYS A 318 -22.87 9.60 -0.04
N LEU A 319 -22.07 9.64 1.02
CA LEU A 319 -21.59 8.46 1.76
C LEU A 319 -22.19 8.53 3.18
N VAL A 320 -22.93 7.50 3.58
CA VAL A 320 -23.68 7.48 4.85
C VAL A 320 -23.46 6.18 5.61
N LEU A 321 -23.47 6.24 6.93
CA LEU A 321 -23.52 5.07 7.78
C LEU A 321 -24.95 4.49 7.72
N VAL A 322 -25.04 3.19 7.33
CA VAL A 322 -26.31 2.48 7.14
C VAL A 322 -26.59 1.56 8.32
N ALA A 323 -25.58 0.84 8.80
CA ALA A 323 -25.75 -0.04 9.94
C ALA A 323 -24.46 -0.18 10.74
N GLU A 324 -24.61 -0.51 12.03
CA GLU A 324 -23.49 -0.83 12.91
C GLU A 324 -23.86 -1.91 13.94
N SER A 325 -22.82 -2.61 14.46
CA SER A 325 -22.94 -3.53 15.57
C SER A 325 -21.71 -3.41 16.48
N PHE A 326 -21.93 -3.44 17.78
CA PHE A 326 -20.90 -3.49 18.84
C PHE A 326 -20.85 -4.86 19.51
N HIS A 327 -21.02 -5.94 18.73
CA HIS A 327 -21.01 -7.30 19.25
C HIS A 327 -19.62 -7.71 19.77
N HIS A 328 -18.54 -7.35 19.04
CA HIS A 328 -17.19 -7.60 19.51
C HIS A 328 -16.81 -6.71 20.69
N GLN A 329 -16.18 -7.33 21.70
CA GLN A 329 -15.67 -6.63 22.88
C GLN A 329 -14.27 -6.04 22.67
N ARG A 330 -13.63 -6.37 21.55
CA ARG A 330 -12.26 -6.01 21.20
C ARG A 330 -12.19 -5.42 19.79
N CYS A 331 -11.06 -4.81 19.48
CA CYS A 331 -10.80 -4.25 18.16
C CYS A 331 -11.07 -5.28 17.05
N VAL A 332 -11.88 -4.91 16.06
CA VAL A 332 -12.10 -5.69 14.85
C VAL A 332 -11.00 -5.34 13.85
N LEU A 333 -10.23 -6.34 13.41
CA LEU A 333 -9.05 -6.16 12.57
C LEU A 333 -9.35 -6.36 11.09
N LYS A 334 -10.19 -7.35 10.77
CA LYS A 334 -10.53 -7.68 9.37
C LYS A 334 -12.03 -7.84 9.21
N VAL A 335 -12.48 -7.50 8.00
CA VAL A 335 -13.86 -7.70 7.55
C VAL A 335 -13.84 -8.14 6.10
N GLU A 336 -14.69 -9.10 5.75
CA GLU A 336 -14.86 -9.58 4.37
C GLU A 336 -16.32 -9.89 4.09
N ALA A 337 -16.86 -9.28 3.02
CA ALA A 337 -18.22 -9.50 2.56
C ALA A 337 -18.23 -10.50 1.40
N PHE A 338 -19.21 -11.37 1.37
CA PHE A 338 -19.39 -12.35 0.31
C PHE A 338 -20.86 -12.54 -0.04
N LEU A 339 -21.11 -13.00 -1.27
CA LEU A 339 -22.44 -13.19 -1.81
C LEU A 339 -22.72 -14.68 -1.91
N HIS A 340 -23.83 -15.12 -1.31
CA HIS A 340 -24.38 -16.47 -1.54
C HIS A 340 -25.55 -16.38 -2.50
N THR A 341 -25.52 -17.19 -3.57
CA THR A 341 -26.60 -17.30 -4.54
C THR A 341 -27.13 -18.71 -4.55
N GLN A 342 -28.38 -18.88 -4.16
CA GLN A 342 -29.04 -20.18 -4.13
C GLN A 342 -29.45 -20.64 -5.55
N ALA A 343 -29.68 -21.94 -5.72
CA ALA A 343 -30.15 -22.53 -6.98
C ALA A 343 -31.46 -21.92 -7.49
N GLY A 344 -32.27 -21.31 -6.62
CA GLY A 344 -33.50 -20.57 -6.97
C GLY A 344 -33.29 -19.10 -7.34
N GLY A 345 -32.04 -18.62 -7.38
CA GLY A 345 -31.70 -17.22 -7.68
C GLY A 345 -31.82 -16.27 -6.49
N GLU A 346 -32.20 -16.73 -5.31
CA GLU A 346 -32.21 -15.94 -4.09
C GLU A 346 -30.78 -15.59 -3.69
N ARG A 347 -30.55 -14.33 -3.35
CA ARG A 347 -29.24 -13.79 -2.99
C ARG A 347 -29.18 -13.40 -1.52
N ARG A 348 -28.14 -13.82 -0.83
CA ARG A 348 -27.84 -13.44 0.54
C ARG A 348 -26.47 -12.77 0.60
N HIS A 349 -26.44 -11.56 1.13
CA HIS A 349 -25.22 -10.84 1.37
C HIS A 349 -24.76 -11.12 2.79
N LEU A 350 -23.59 -11.75 2.89
CA LEU A 350 -23.02 -12.21 4.15
C LEU A 350 -21.73 -11.44 4.43
N LEU A 351 -21.43 -11.29 5.71
CA LEU A 351 -20.24 -10.59 6.20
C LEU A 351 -19.56 -11.45 7.26
N CYS A 352 -18.24 -11.54 7.17
CA CYS A 352 -17.39 -12.08 8.23
C CYS A 352 -16.56 -10.96 8.84
N SER A 353 -16.50 -10.90 10.15
CA SER A 353 -15.64 -9.99 10.90
C SER A 353 -14.71 -10.79 11.82
N ALA A 354 -13.45 -10.32 11.94
CA ALA A 354 -12.40 -10.97 12.71
C ALA A 354 -11.75 -9.99 13.68
N ALA A 355 -11.60 -10.38 14.95
CA ALA A 355 -11.19 -9.50 16.02
C ALA A 355 -9.92 -9.94 16.75
N THR A 356 -9.42 -9.07 17.64
CA THR A 356 -8.19 -9.31 18.42
C THR A 356 -8.35 -10.38 19.50
N ASP A 357 -9.57 -10.84 19.76
CA ASP A 357 -9.84 -11.99 20.65
C ASP A 357 -9.77 -13.36 19.97
N GLY A 358 -9.46 -13.38 18.66
CA GLY A 358 -9.37 -14.62 17.88
C GLY A 358 -10.71 -15.10 17.31
N SER A 359 -11.80 -14.36 17.51
CA SER A 359 -13.12 -14.70 17.03
C SER A 359 -13.34 -14.33 15.56
N LEU A 360 -14.05 -15.20 14.83
CA LEU A 360 -14.68 -14.94 13.54
C LEU A 360 -16.19 -14.91 13.75
N VAL A 361 -16.82 -13.82 13.37
CA VAL A 361 -18.27 -13.60 13.54
C VAL A 361 -18.92 -13.35 12.19
N PHE A 362 -20.02 -14.06 11.91
CA PHE A 362 -20.73 -14.01 10.64
C PHE A 362 -22.12 -13.38 10.78
N TRP A 363 -22.47 -12.56 9.78
CA TRP A 363 -23.69 -11.76 9.76
C TRP A 363 -24.44 -11.93 8.44
N ASP A 364 -25.78 -11.89 8.48
CA ASP A 364 -26.61 -11.66 7.32
C ASP A 364 -26.94 -10.16 7.24
N ILE A 365 -26.43 -9.49 6.22
CA ILE A 365 -26.66 -8.06 5.99
C ILE A 365 -27.66 -7.80 4.86
N THR A 366 -28.30 -8.83 4.31
CA THR A 366 -29.18 -8.73 3.13
C THR A 366 -30.29 -7.71 3.34
N ILE A 367 -31.00 -7.78 4.47
CA ILE A 367 -32.12 -6.86 4.75
C ILE A 367 -31.63 -5.41 4.84
N THR A 368 -30.46 -5.18 5.41
CA THR A 368 -29.86 -3.85 5.54
C THR A 368 -29.64 -3.19 4.17
N LEU A 369 -29.39 -3.98 3.12
CA LEU A 369 -29.08 -3.49 1.77
C LEU A 369 -30.33 -3.32 0.89
N LEU A 370 -31.44 -3.97 1.21
CA LEU A 370 -32.67 -3.96 0.41
C LEU A 370 -33.57 -2.75 0.68
N THR A 371 -33.41 -2.10 1.84
CA THR A 371 -34.20 -0.92 2.22
C THR A 371 -33.47 0.35 1.79
N GLU A 372 -34.22 1.47 1.60
CA GLU A 372 -33.55 2.77 1.57
C GLU A 372 -32.70 2.92 2.83
N PRO A 373 -31.44 3.44 2.71
CA PRO A 373 -30.52 3.43 3.82
C PRO A 373 -31.03 4.32 4.98
N VAL A 374 -31.75 3.66 5.85
CA VAL A 374 -32.13 4.17 7.18
C VAL A 374 -31.21 3.48 8.17
N PHE A 375 -30.55 4.25 9.01
CA PHE A 375 -29.66 3.71 10.01
C PHE A 375 -30.33 2.63 10.86
N ALA A 376 -29.72 1.46 10.94
CA ALA A 376 -30.22 0.31 11.72
C ALA A 376 -29.07 -0.36 12.49
N ALA A 377 -29.41 -1.14 13.50
CA ALA A 377 -28.46 -2.07 14.08
C ALA A 377 -28.29 -3.27 13.12
N LEU A 378 -27.07 -3.80 12.98
CA LEU A 378 -26.86 -5.10 12.39
C LEU A 378 -27.58 -6.15 13.28
N GLY A 379 -28.22 -7.12 12.64
CA GLY A 379 -28.92 -8.20 13.36
C GLY A 379 -28.00 -9.03 14.27
N THR A 380 -28.56 -10.07 14.87
CA THR A 380 -27.76 -11.04 15.64
C THR A 380 -26.81 -11.81 14.72
N PRO A 381 -25.59 -12.15 15.17
CA PRO A 381 -24.69 -13.02 14.41
C PRO A 381 -25.31 -14.35 14.05
N LEU A 382 -25.04 -14.83 12.84
CA LEU A 382 -25.44 -16.19 12.40
C LEU A 382 -24.58 -17.27 13.04
N LEU A 383 -23.29 -16.99 13.17
CA LEU A 383 -22.29 -17.94 13.67
C LEU A 383 -21.12 -17.19 14.28
N THR A 384 -20.59 -17.71 15.37
CA THR A 384 -19.34 -17.26 15.98
C THR A 384 -18.40 -18.44 16.13
N ILE A 385 -17.17 -18.31 15.62
CA ILE A 385 -16.12 -19.33 15.69
C ILE A 385 -14.93 -18.73 16.45
N MET A 386 -14.53 -19.36 17.55
CA MET A 386 -13.25 -19.08 18.20
C MET A 386 -12.16 -19.80 17.40
N ALA A 387 -11.62 -19.11 16.38
CA ALA A 387 -10.66 -19.69 15.46
C ALA A 387 -9.25 -19.70 16.06
N HIS A 388 -8.84 -18.62 16.69
CA HIS A 388 -7.50 -18.43 17.22
C HIS A 388 -7.52 -18.06 18.71
N SER A 389 -6.36 -18.15 19.35
CA SER A 389 -6.15 -17.70 20.74
C SER A 389 -5.74 -16.23 20.83
N CYS A 390 -5.32 -15.64 19.71
CA CYS A 390 -4.83 -14.28 19.58
C CYS A 390 -5.52 -13.54 18.42
N GLY A 391 -5.13 -12.29 18.16
CA GLY A 391 -5.71 -11.44 17.14
C GLY A 391 -5.63 -12.04 15.73
N VAL A 392 -6.68 -11.86 14.95
CA VAL A 392 -6.78 -12.32 13.56
C VAL A 392 -6.40 -11.18 12.62
N ASN A 393 -5.18 -11.21 12.09
CA ASN A 393 -4.64 -10.12 11.24
C ASN A 393 -4.91 -10.30 9.74
N SER A 394 -5.26 -11.49 9.32
CA SER A 394 -5.59 -11.76 7.92
C SER A 394 -6.78 -12.67 7.79
N LEU A 395 -7.60 -12.41 6.78
CA LEU A 395 -8.84 -13.10 6.49
C LEU A 395 -9.05 -13.13 4.98
N HIS A 396 -9.51 -14.26 4.45
CA HIS A 396 -9.96 -14.39 3.07
C HIS A 396 -11.01 -15.49 2.93
N ILE A 397 -12.06 -15.19 2.15
CA ILE A 397 -13.19 -16.10 1.89
C ILE A 397 -13.27 -16.36 0.39
N ARG A 398 -13.39 -17.63 0.02
CA ARG A 398 -13.60 -18.04 -1.36
C ARG A 398 -14.69 -19.10 -1.43
N GLU A 399 -15.60 -18.94 -2.41
CA GLU A 399 -16.60 -19.96 -2.74
C GLU A 399 -15.92 -21.15 -3.41
N THR A 400 -16.33 -22.36 -3.01
CA THR A 400 -15.91 -23.62 -3.63
C THR A 400 -16.85 -24.00 -4.78
N PRO A 401 -16.42 -24.87 -5.71
CA PRO A 401 -17.28 -25.35 -6.80
C PRO A 401 -18.59 -25.98 -6.33
N GLU A 402 -18.63 -26.50 -5.09
CA GLU A 402 -19.80 -27.11 -4.47
C GLU A 402 -20.76 -26.08 -3.84
N GLY A 403 -20.50 -24.78 -3.97
CA GLY A 403 -21.31 -23.71 -3.37
C GLY A 403 -21.12 -23.54 -1.87
N ARG A 404 -20.01 -24.06 -1.32
CA ARG A 404 -19.56 -23.85 0.06
C ARG A 404 -18.55 -22.73 0.15
N TYR A 405 -18.19 -22.30 1.36
CA TYR A 405 -17.24 -21.20 1.55
C TYR A 405 -16.04 -21.67 2.36
N LEU A 406 -14.86 -21.54 1.78
CA LEU A 406 -13.61 -21.74 2.49
C LEU A 406 -13.13 -20.40 3.07
N VAL A 407 -13.07 -20.34 4.39
CA VAL A 407 -12.63 -19.18 5.16
C VAL A 407 -11.24 -19.45 5.70
N ALA A 408 -10.25 -18.72 5.23
CA ALA A 408 -8.88 -18.81 5.71
C ALA A 408 -8.57 -17.61 6.62
N SER A 409 -7.91 -17.85 7.74
CA SER A 409 -7.50 -16.81 8.70
C SER A 409 -6.10 -17.04 9.23
N GLY A 410 -5.37 -15.96 9.48
CA GLY A 410 -4.04 -15.95 10.06
C GLY A 410 -3.96 -15.01 11.26
N SER A 411 -3.16 -15.39 12.24
CA SER A 411 -3.15 -14.79 13.57
C SER A 411 -1.79 -14.28 14.02
N ASP A 412 -1.80 -13.50 15.10
CA ASP A 412 -0.62 -12.97 15.80
C ASP A 412 0.33 -14.05 16.28
N ASP A 413 -0.18 -15.24 16.64
CA ASP A 413 0.62 -16.38 17.12
C ASP A 413 1.32 -17.16 16.00
N GLY A 414 1.22 -16.72 14.76
CA GLY A 414 1.79 -17.39 13.60
C GLY A 414 0.99 -18.60 13.12
N SER A 415 -0.18 -18.86 13.69
CA SER A 415 -1.07 -19.94 13.24
C SER A 415 -1.93 -19.51 12.05
N ILE A 416 -2.31 -20.52 11.24
CA ILE A 416 -3.30 -20.37 10.17
C ILE A 416 -4.41 -21.39 10.35
N HIS A 417 -5.64 -20.97 10.06
CA HIS A 417 -6.83 -21.80 10.11
C HIS A 417 -7.58 -21.75 8.78
N ALA A 418 -8.21 -22.85 8.42
CA ALA A 418 -9.14 -22.95 7.29
C ALA A 418 -10.42 -23.63 7.75
N CYS A 419 -11.55 -22.92 7.60
CA CYS A 419 -12.88 -23.38 7.99
C CYS A 419 -13.75 -23.54 6.74
N LEU A 420 -14.37 -24.69 6.55
CA LEU A 420 -15.34 -24.90 5.48
C LEU A 420 -16.75 -24.68 6.02
N LEU A 421 -17.48 -23.77 5.41
CA LEU A 421 -18.83 -23.37 5.81
C LEU A 421 -19.85 -23.72 4.73
N GLU A 422 -21.05 -24.07 5.17
CA GLU A 422 -22.24 -24.26 4.33
C GLU A 422 -23.32 -23.26 4.72
N VAL A 423 -23.94 -22.62 3.73
CA VAL A 423 -25.07 -21.71 3.92
C VAL A 423 -26.35 -22.54 3.74
N ALA A 424 -27.19 -22.59 4.75
CA ALA A 424 -28.51 -23.22 4.70
C ALA A 424 -29.60 -22.15 4.91
N LEU A 425 -30.68 -22.27 4.18
CA LEU A 425 -31.87 -21.46 4.40
C LEU A 425 -32.91 -22.30 5.12
N GLY A 426 -33.48 -21.79 6.22
CA GLY A 426 -34.52 -22.49 6.99
C GLY A 426 -35.78 -22.71 6.14
N GLY A 427 -36.08 -23.94 5.86
CA GLY A 427 -37.29 -24.35 5.12
C GLY A 427 -38.55 -24.41 6.00
N GLY A 428 -39.17 -23.26 6.32
CA GLY A 428 -40.43 -23.19 7.04
C GLY A 428 -41.15 -21.87 6.80
N GLU A 429 -42.48 -21.94 6.58
CA GLU A 429 -43.34 -20.83 6.13
C GLU A 429 -43.38 -19.56 7.01
N ALA A 430 -42.69 -19.51 8.15
CA ALA A 430 -42.81 -18.35 9.06
C ALA A 430 -41.49 -17.63 9.38
N THR A 431 -40.30 -18.21 9.15
CA THR A 431 -39.01 -17.55 9.38
C THR A 431 -37.95 -18.14 8.46
N ALA A 432 -37.90 -17.72 7.20
CA ALA A 432 -36.81 -18.05 6.29
C ALA A 432 -35.52 -17.33 6.74
N GLY A 433 -34.89 -17.80 7.84
CA GLY A 433 -33.63 -17.30 8.35
C GLY A 433 -32.45 -18.00 7.68
N THR A 434 -31.42 -17.22 7.35
CA THR A 434 -30.12 -17.75 6.93
C THR A 434 -29.44 -18.44 8.11
N CYS A 435 -28.96 -19.68 7.90
CA CYS A 435 -28.13 -20.42 8.87
C CYS A 435 -26.76 -20.73 8.26
N LEU A 436 -25.72 -20.66 9.06
CA LEU A 436 -24.36 -21.02 8.68
C LEU A 436 -23.92 -22.23 9.50
N HIS A 437 -23.44 -23.28 8.84
CA HIS A 437 -22.93 -24.48 9.45
C HIS A 437 -21.43 -24.62 9.21
N LEU A 438 -20.66 -24.81 10.29
CA LEU A 438 -19.26 -25.17 10.20
C LEU A 438 -19.18 -26.68 9.90
N LEU A 439 -18.68 -27.05 8.72
CA LEU A 439 -18.55 -28.45 8.29
C LEU A 439 -17.20 -29.03 8.70
N GLU A 440 -16.12 -28.24 8.52
CA GLU A 440 -14.77 -28.70 8.75
C GLU A 440 -13.91 -27.52 9.24
N ARG A 441 -12.95 -27.85 10.10
CA ARG A 441 -11.93 -26.91 10.56
C ARG A 441 -10.58 -27.59 10.59
N VAL A 442 -9.63 -27.07 9.85
CA VAL A 442 -8.23 -27.46 9.89
C VAL A 442 -7.37 -26.30 10.35
N ALA A 443 -6.32 -26.62 11.10
CA ALA A 443 -5.42 -25.64 11.68
C ALA A 443 -3.97 -26.07 11.51
N ARG A 444 -3.09 -25.11 11.28
CA ARG A 444 -1.64 -25.28 11.35
C ARG A 444 -1.09 -24.34 12.41
N PRO A 445 -0.88 -24.84 13.64
CA PRO A 445 -0.16 -24.08 14.66
C PRO A 445 1.29 -23.89 14.24
N CYS A 446 1.89 -22.77 14.58
CA CYS A 446 3.28 -22.44 14.19
C CYS A 446 3.54 -22.56 12.68
N ALA A 447 2.60 -22.12 11.85
CA ALA A 447 2.78 -22.03 10.41
C ALA A 447 3.89 -21.03 10.04
N HIS A 448 3.99 -19.95 10.84
CA HIS A 448 4.99 -18.91 10.75
C HIS A 448 5.58 -18.60 12.13
N ALA A 449 6.76 -17.97 12.13
CA ALA A 449 7.46 -17.57 13.37
C ALA A 449 6.96 -16.23 13.94
N ALA A 450 6.13 -15.49 13.19
CA ALA A 450 5.59 -14.18 13.54
C ALA A 450 4.16 -14.01 13.02
N HIS A 451 3.58 -12.82 13.21
CA HIS A 451 2.21 -12.49 12.81
C HIS A 451 1.93 -12.79 11.34
N VAL A 452 0.82 -13.47 11.06
CA VAL A 452 0.36 -13.75 9.69
C VAL A 452 -0.50 -12.59 9.21
N THR A 453 0.08 -11.68 8.45
CA THR A 453 -0.59 -10.45 8.00
C THR A 453 -1.24 -10.58 6.62
N GLY A 454 -0.88 -11.62 5.86
CA GLY A 454 -1.48 -11.94 4.57
C GLY A 454 -1.91 -13.39 4.47
N ILE A 455 -3.15 -13.64 4.05
CA ILE A 455 -3.65 -14.97 3.71
C ILE A 455 -4.57 -14.87 2.48
N ARG A 456 -4.46 -15.85 1.55
CA ARG A 456 -5.33 -15.97 0.39
C ARG A 456 -5.67 -17.44 0.11
N VAL A 457 -6.93 -17.68 -0.20
CA VAL A 457 -7.40 -18.95 -0.75
C VAL A 457 -7.25 -18.86 -2.27
N LEU A 458 -6.29 -19.57 -2.84
CA LEU A 458 -6.04 -19.59 -4.27
C LEU A 458 -6.98 -20.57 -4.99
N ARG A 459 -7.18 -21.75 -4.40
CA ARG A 459 -8.12 -22.80 -4.80
C ARG A 459 -8.69 -23.47 -3.54
N PRO A 460 -9.74 -24.27 -3.62
CA PRO A 460 -10.29 -24.98 -2.45
C PRO A 460 -9.27 -25.86 -1.71
N ASP A 461 -8.25 -26.32 -2.41
CA ASP A 461 -7.16 -27.16 -1.90
C ASP A 461 -5.84 -26.38 -1.69
N LEU A 462 -5.78 -25.08 -2.02
CA LEU A 462 -4.53 -24.33 -2.08
C LEU A 462 -4.64 -22.96 -1.40
N LEU A 463 -3.78 -22.72 -0.41
CA LEU A 463 -3.72 -21.50 0.37
C LEU A 463 -2.34 -20.87 0.26
N LEU A 464 -2.29 -19.55 0.31
CA LEU A 464 -1.06 -18.79 0.38
C LEU A 464 -1.06 -17.93 1.65
N SER A 465 0.01 -17.99 2.44
CA SER A 465 0.17 -17.14 3.62
C SER A 465 1.47 -16.35 3.59
N ALA A 466 1.44 -15.15 4.13
CA ALA A 466 2.61 -14.29 4.29
C ALA A 466 2.66 -13.70 5.71
N SER A 467 3.85 -13.57 6.27
CA SER A 467 4.07 -13.16 7.65
C SER A 467 5.19 -12.13 7.78
N VAL A 468 5.20 -11.44 8.91
CA VAL A 468 6.28 -10.54 9.31
C VAL A 468 7.65 -11.26 9.43
N ASP A 469 7.66 -12.59 9.50
CA ASP A 469 8.89 -13.41 9.41
C ASP A 469 9.55 -13.42 8.02
N GLN A 470 9.02 -12.61 7.08
CA GLN A 470 9.46 -12.48 5.69
C GLN A 470 9.38 -13.77 4.87
N ARG A 471 8.44 -14.66 5.23
CA ARG A 471 8.16 -15.89 4.50
C ARG A 471 6.80 -15.85 3.83
N LEU A 472 6.78 -16.22 2.56
CA LEU A 472 5.60 -16.51 1.76
C LEU A 472 5.51 -18.01 1.59
N THR A 473 4.46 -18.64 2.12
CA THR A 473 4.32 -20.10 2.11
C THR A 473 3.04 -20.52 1.40
N LEU A 474 3.17 -21.48 0.50
CA LEU A 474 2.08 -22.13 -0.20
C LEU A 474 1.72 -23.42 0.54
N TRP A 475 0.44 -23.59 0.83
CA TRP A 475 -0.09 -24.71 1.60
C TRP A 475 -1.08 -25.53 0.79
N ARG A 476 -1.00 -26.86 0.89
CA ARG A 476 -2.04 -27.76 0.42
C ARG A 476 -2.96 -28.12 1.59
N ARG A 477 -4.26 -27.93 1.37
CA ARG A 477 -5.28 -28.38 2.31
C ARG A 477 -5.61 -29.83 1.99
N GLY A 478 -5.36 -30.72 2.94
CA GLY A 478 -5.72 -32.14 2.93
C GLY A 478 -6.72 -32.48 4.03
N PRO A 479 -7.18 -33.74 4.10
CA PRO A 479 -8.11 -34.19 5.13
C PRO A 479 -7.51 -34.12 6.54
N ASP A 480 -6.19 -34.26 6.66
CA ASP A 480 -5.50 -34.33 7.96
C ASP A 480 -4.90 -32.95 8.38
N GLY A 481 -5.02 -31.91 7.54
CA GLY A 481 -4.49 -30.60 7.89
C GLY A 481 -3.99 -29.76 6.71
N LEU A 482 -3.05 -28.87 7.01
CA LEU A 482 -2.39 -28.00 6.07
C LEU A 482 -0.91 -28.38 5.95
N ASP A 483 -0.49 -28.79 4.75
CA ASP A 483 0.89 -29.15 4.44
C ASP A 483 1.58 -28.08 3.63
N ALA A 484 2.78 -27.67 4.06
CA ALA A 484 3.59 -26.72 3.32
C ALA A 484 4.13 -27.36 2.03
N LEU A 485 3.80 -26.76 0.87
CA LEU A 485 4.29 -27.19 -0.43
C LEU A 485 5.61 -26.49 -0.78
N SER A 486 5.65 -25.19 -0.58
CA SER A 486 6.84 -24.39 -0.84
C SER A 486 6.86 -23.15 0.04
N THR A 487 8.04 -22.67 0.36
CA THR A 487 8.27 -21.44 1.09
C THR A 487 9.35 -20.63 0.39
N THR A 488 9.11 -19.35 0.19
CA THR A 488 10.10 -18.41 -0.33
C THR A 488 10.25 -17.23 0.62
N PHE A 489 11.42 -16.59 0.59
CA PHE A 489 11.67 -15.36 1.32
C PHE A 489 11.37 -14.15 0.43
N PHE A 490 10.89 -13.09 1.03
CA PHE A 490 10.73 -11.78 0.41
C PHE A 490 11.48 -10.71 1.20
N HIS A 491 11.73 -9.56 0.58
CA HIS A 491 12.63 -8.54 1.14
C HIS A 491 11.90 -7.43 1.90
N VAL A 492 10.57 -7.37 1.84
CA VAL A 492 9.79 -6.33 2.53
C VAL A 492 9.77 -6.58 4.03
N PRO A 493 10.39 -5.70 4.86
CA PRO A 493 10.26 -5.79 6.31
C PRO A 493 8.88 -5.31 6.77
N ASP A 494 8.47 -5.73 7.97
CA ASP A 494 7.22 -5.32 8.63
C ASP A 494 6.02 -5.43 7.69
N LEU A 495 5.84 -6.63 7.12
CA LEU A 495 4.75 -6.91 6.18
C LEU A 495 3.40 -6.50 6.77
N ALA A 496 2.70 -5.60 6.07
CA ALA A 496 1.38 -5.09 6.47
C ALA A 496 0.23 -5.81 5.75
N GLU A 497 0.36 -6.01 4.45
CA GLU A 497 -0.71 -6.62 3.65
C GLU A 497 -0.17 -7.34 2.40
N LEU A 498 -1.00 -8.26 1.88
CA LEU A 498 -0.80 -9.06 0.69
C LEU A 498 -2.03 -8.94 -0.21
N ASP A 499 -1.85 -8.70 -1.50
CA ASP A 499 -2.89 -8.90 -2.51
C ASP A 499 -2.44 -9.89 -3.58
N CYS A 500 -3.37 -10.72 -4.10
CA CYS A 500 -3.06 -11.77 -5.07
C CYS A 500 -4.07 -11.81 -6.19
N TRP A 501 -3.59 -12.20 -7.38
CA TRP A 501 -4.43 -12.46 -8.54
C TRP A 501 -3.89 -13.62 -9.37
N GLU A 502 -4.74 -14.16 -10.22
CA GLU A 502 -4.40 -15.26 -11.13
C GLU A 502 -4.39 -14.76 -12.58
N VAL A 503 -3.46 -15.30 -13.37
CA VAL A 503 -3.34 -15.04 -14.81
C VAL A 503 -3.25 -16.39 -15.50
N ALA A 504 -4.11 -16.61 -16.51
CA ALA A 504 -4.02 -17.78 -17.39
C ALA A 504 -2.94 -17.54 -18.45
N GLU A 505 -1.96 -18.42 -18.53
CA GLU A 505 -0.95 -18.38 -19.57
C GLU A 505 -1.37 -19.10 -20.86
N ALA A 506 -0.65 -18.84 -21.94
CA ALA A 506 -0.89 -19.41 -23.28
C ALA A 506 -0.77 -20.95 -23.37
N GLY A 507 -0.75 -21.67 -22.29
CA GLY A 507 -0.78 -23.16 -22.22
C GLY A 507 -1.88 -23.69 -21.31
N GLY A 508 -2.72 -22.81 -20.76
CA GLY A 508 -3.76 -23.16 -19.77
C GLY A 508 -3.23 -23.34 -18.35
N GLU A 509 -1.94 -23.13 -18.12
CA GLU A 509 -1.37 -23.08 -16.78
C GLU A 509 -1.79 -21.77 -16.09
N LEU A 510 -2.20 -21.89 -14.82
CA LEU A 510 -2.50 -20.76 -13.97
C LEU A 510 -1.25 -20.30 -13.23
N ARG A 511 -0.90 -19.04 -13.43
CA ARG A 511 0.15 -18.38 -12.66
C ARG A 511 -0.48 -17.46 -11.63
N TYR A 512 -0.01 -17.55 -10.39
CA TYR A 512 -0.42 -16.68 -9.31
C TYR A 512 0.61 -15.60 -9.09
N TYR A 513 0.15 -14.38 -9.09
CA TYR A 513 0.92 -13.20 -8.75
C TYR A 513 0.49 -12.68 -7.40
N CYS A 514 1.41 -12.13 -6.65
CA CYS A 514 1.12 -11.44 -5.40
C CYS A 514 1.97 -10.18 -5.26
N VAL A 515 1.40 -9.19 -4.61
CA VAL A 515 2.07 -7.96 -4.20
C VAL A 515 2.04 -7.88 -2.68
N LEU A 516 3.19 -7.58 -2.12
CA LEU A 516 3.48 -7.49 -0.69
C LEU A 516 3.81 -6.04 -0.34
N CYS A 517 3.25 -5.50 0.73
CA CYS A 517 3.57 -4.15 1.18
C CYS A 517 3.90 -4.09 2.67
N GLY A 518 4.75 -3.15 3.05
CA GLY A 518 5.24 -2.88 4.40
C GLY A 518 6.22 -1.72 4.35
N GLN A 519 7.45 -1.89 4.83
CA GLN A 519 8.53 -0.91 4.61
C GLN A 519 9.08 -0.95 3.16
N GLY A 520 8.22 -1.23 2.22
CA GLY A 520 8.50 -1.33 0.79
C GLY A 520 7.36 -2.00 0.06
N LEU A 521 7.57 -2.26 -1.23
CA LEU A 521 6.64 -2.97 -2.10
C LEU A 521 7.42 -4.01 -2.91
N GLU A 522 6.95 -5.25 -2.92
CA GLU A 522 7.55 -6.34 -3.69
C GLU A 522 6.47 -7.13 -4.42
N MET A 523 6.74 -7.50 -5.66
CA MET A 523 5.85 -8.35 -6.45
C MET A 523 6.54 -9.70 -6.70
N LEU A 524 5.83 -10.76 -6.39
CA LEU A 524 6.26 -12.13 -6.60
C LEU A 524 5.27 -12.88 -7.47
N HIS A 525 5.72 -13.94 -8.11
CA HIS A 525 4.84 -14.86 -8.83
C HIS A 525 5.23 -16.31 -8.55
N SER A 526 4.26 -17.20 -8.67
CA SER A 526 4.42 -18.64 -8.52
C SER A 526 3.58 -19.38 -9.53
N THR A 527 4.11 -20.44 -10.11
CA THR A 527 3.30 -21.41 -10.83
C THR A 527 2.67 -22.36 -9.82
N ALA A 528 1.36 -22.60 -9.95
CA ALA A 528 0.74 -23.62 -9.10
C ALA A 528 1.35 -24.99 -9.40
N PRO A 529 1.64 -25.80 -8.39
CA PRO A 529 1.89 -27.22 -8.64
C PRO A 529 0.63 -27.83 -9.25
N PRO A 530 0.77 -28.75 -10.19
CA PRO A 530 -0.32 -29.43 -10.88
C PRO A 530 -1.27 -30.17 -9.90
#